data_eea3a178a44ba36466b85879c851651a
#
_entry.id   eea3a178a44ba36466b85879c851651a
#
_cell.length_a   1.000
_cell.length_b   1.000
_cell.length_c   1.000
_cell.angle_alpha   90.00
_cell.angle_beta   90.00
_cell.angle_gamma   90.00
#
_symmetry.space_group_name_H-M   'P 1'
#
loop_
_entity.id
_entity.type
_entity.pdbx_description
1 polymer ?
#
loop_
_entity_poly.entity_id
_entity_poly.type
_entity_poly.pdbx_seq_one_letter_code
_entity_poly.pdbx_strand_id
1 'polypeptide(L)'
;MIDISPDLTNKQKQAFKYMLDDTTTELLYGGAAGGGKSFLLCAYAIITCLQYPGVRGLIGRSKLDALKKTTLNTFFDVCSQWNIKATEHYNYNAQSNIIKFYNGSEILLKDLFLYPSDANFDSLGSLELTFACIDEANQITEKAKNVLSSRLRYKLDEYGLIPKLYMSCNPAKGWVYNIYKQSREGVLPNHKQFIQALVSDNKHISKHYTKQLNKLDEISKARLLRGDWEYDDSKDALIEYDAIVNMFSNVVPTGSKYITSDIEINPLIVSHYHYK
;
A
#
# COMPACT_ATOMS: atom_id res chain seq x y z
N MET A 1 -16.57 21.26 -10.72
CA MET A 1 -15.46 20.70 -9.94
C MET A 1 -16.09 20.02 -8.72
N ILE A 2 -15.75 18.76 -8.46
CA ILE A 2 -16.29 18.02 -7.29
C ILE A 2 -15.60 18.59 -6.05
N ASP A 3 -16.35 19.12 -5.10
CA ASP A 3 -15.81 19.57 -3.81
C ASP A 3 -15.87 18.42 -2.82
N ILE A 4 -14.71 17.84 -2.49
CA ILE A 4 -14.56 16.74 -1.53
C ILE A 4 -14.07 17.21 -0.16
N SER A 5 -13.78 18.49 -0.02
CA SER A 5 -13.15 19.06 1.17
C SER A 5 -13.92 18.80 2.48
N PRO A 6 -15.27 18.86 2.49
CA PRO A 6 -16.07 18.55 3.69
C PRO A 6 -15.98 17.08 4.14
N ASP A 7 -15.74 16.17 3.20
CA ASP A 7 -15.78 14.73 3.44
C ASP A 7 -14.44 14.14 3.90
N LEU A 8 -13.35 14.92 3.81
CA LEU A 8 -12.03 14.47 4.19
C LEU A 8 -11.68 14.81 5.64
N THR A 9 -11.11 13.85 6.34
CA THR A 9 -10.49 14.09 7.66
C THR A 9 -9.22 14.95 7.52
N ASN A 10 -8.73 15.52 8.62
CA ASN A 10 -7.52 16.34 8.59
C ASN A 10 -6.30 15.56 8.06
N LYS A 11 -6.19 14.28 8.42
CA LYS A 11 -5.11 13.40 7.93
C LYS A 11 -5.24 13.11 6.44
N GLN A 12 -6.46 12.90 5.96
CA GLN A 12 -6.72 12.74 4.53
C GLN A 12 -6.43 14.03 3.75
N LYS A 13 -6.77 15.20 4.28
CA LYS A 13 -6.42 16.49 3.65
C LYS A 13 -4.91 16.69 3.58
N GLN A 14 -4.18 16.30 4.63
CA GLN A 14 -2.72 16.33 4.62
C GLN A 14 -2.15 15.39 3.55
N ALA A 15 -2.64 14.15 3.48
CA ALA A 15 -2.24 13.18 2.46
C ALA A 15 -2.54 13.70 1.05
N PHE A 16 -3.71 14.29 0.85
CA PHE A 16 -4.12 14.83 -0.44
C PHE A 16 -3.20 15.94 -0.93
N LYS A 17 -2.67 16.79 -0.03
CA LYS A 17 -1.66 17.81 -0.38
C LYS A 17 -0.41 17.17 -0.98
N TYR A 18 0.11 16.10 -0.38
CA TYR A 18 1.27 15.38 -0.91
C TYR A 18 0.98 14.68 -2.25
N MET A 19 -0.26 14.25 -2.45
CA MET A 19 -0.66 13.62 -3.71
C MET A 19 -0.80 14.65 -4.85
N LEU A 20 -0.98 15.92 -4.53
CA LEU A 20 -1.15 17.02 -5.49
C LEU A 20 0.10 17.91 -5.63
N ASP A 21 1.12 17.75 -4.77
CA ASP A 21 2.36 18.52 -4.89
C ASP A 21 3.22 18.05 -6.09
N ASP A 22 4.28 18.78 -6.38
CA ASP A 22 5.23 18.53 -7.46
C ASP A 22 6.54 17.86 -7.00
N THR A 23 6.59 17.37 -5.77
CA THR A 23 7.80 16.80 -5.15
C THR A 23 7.62 15.38 -4.65
N THR A 24 6.46 15.04 -4.09
CA THR A 24 6.18 13.72 -3.50
C THR A 24 5.80 12.71 -4.58
N THR A 25 6.62 11.69 -4.78
CA THR A 25 6.32 10.60 -5.73
C THR A 25 5.78 9.34 -5.05
N GLU A 26 6.09 9.12 -3.77
CA GLU A 26 5.61 7.97 -3.00
C GLU A 26 4.97 8.44 -1.69
N LEU A 27 3.73 8.05 -1.45
CA LEU A 27 3.02 8.30 -0.20
C LEU A 27 2.54 6.99 0.41
N LEU A 28 2.95 6.72 1.66
CA LEU A 28 2.39 5.64 2.47
C LEU A 28 1.42 6.24 3.50
N TYR A 29 0.13 5.98 3.32
CA TYR A 29 -0.92 6.32 4.27
C TYR A 29 -1.23 5.09 5.13
N GLY A 30 -0.51 4.96 6.25
CA GLY A 30 -0.50 3.77 7.09
C GLY A 30 -1.14 4.01 8.46
N GLY A 31 -1.66 2.96 9.09
CA GLY A 31 -2.18 3.09 10.45
C GLY A 31 -3.37 2.19 10.75
N ALA A 32 -4.15 2.58 11.77
CA ALA A 32 -5.26 1.80 12.30
C ALA A 32 -6.32 1.45 11.25
N ALA A 33 -7.07 0.38 11.51
CA ALA A 33 -8.24 0.03 10.70
C ALA A 33 -9.31 1.11 10.81
N GLY A 34 -10.02 1.38 9.72
CA GLY A 34 -11.06 2.42 9.71
C GLY A 34 -10.54 3.87 9.61
N GLY A 35 -9.23 4.10 9.44
CA GLY A 35 -8.65 5.43 9.25
C GLY A 35 -8.97 6.08 7.88
N GLY A 36 -9.90 5.54 7.09
CA GLY A 36 -10.31 6.10 5.80
C GLY A 36 -9.28 5.92 4.68
N LYS A 37 -8.38 4.94 4.80
CA LYS A 37 -7.27 4.69 3.87
C LYS A 37 -7.73 4.36 2.46
N SER A 38 -8.55 3.32 2.31
CA SER A 38 -9.07 2.88 1.01
C SER A 38 -10.02 3.91 0.38
N PHE A 39 -10.78 4.66 1.23
CA PHE A 39 -11.59 5.78 0.75
C PHE A 39 -10.73 6.83 0.05
N LEU A 40 -9.66 7.30 0.69
CA LEU A 40 -8.77 8.31 0.15
C LEU A 40 -8.07 7.83 -1.13
N LEU A 41 -7.66 6.55 -1.16
CA LEU A 41 -7.08 5.91 -2.33
C LEU A 41 -8.04 5.98 -3.54
N CYS A 42 -9.28 5.55 -3.33
CA CYS A 42 -10.31 5.58 -4.38
C CYS A 42 -10.65 7.02 -4.79
N ALA A 43 -10.77 7.92 -3.81
CA ALA A 43 -11.01 9.34 -4.05
C ALA A 43 -9.97 9.96 -4.96
N TYR A 44 -8.69 9.74 -4.66
CA TYR A 44 -7.59 10.22 -5.50
C TYR A 44 -7.66 9.67 -6.92
N ALA A 45 -7.86 8.36 -7.06
CA ALA A 45 -7.92 7.72 -8.38
C ALA A 45 -9.08 8.29 -9.23
N ILE A 46 -10.25 8.49 -8.63
CA ILE A 46 -11.42 9.07 -9.30
C ILE A 46 -11.14 10.50 -9.74
N ILE A 47 -10.65 11.35 -8.84
CA ILE A 47 -10.39 12.77 -9.13
C ILE A 47 -9.35 12.90 -10.23
N THR A 48 -8.26 12.15 -10.16
CA THR A 48 -7.22 12.19 -11.19
C THR A 48 -7.76 11.80 -12.55
N CYS A 49 -8.59 10.75 -12.64
CA CYS A 49 -9.22 10.35 -13.88
C CYS A 49 -10.22 11.36 -14.41
N LEU A 50 -10.98 12.03 -13.55
CA LEU A 50 -11.94 13.06 -13.98
C LEU A 50 -11.25 14.36 -14.42
N GLN A 51 -10.16 14.73 -13.76
CA GLN A 51 -9.44 15.98 -14.00
C GLN A 51 -8.57 15.93 -15.26
N TYR A 52 -7.95 14.79 -15.56
CA TYR A 52 -6.99 14.64 -16.64
C TYR A 52 -7.50 13.63 -17.68
N PRO A 53 -8.06 14.07 -18.83
CA PRO A 53 -8.61 13.17 -19.84
C PRO A 53 -7.58 12.19 -20.40
N GLY A 54 -7.97 10.94 -20.56
CA GLY A 54 -7.14 9.90 -21.18
C GLY A 54 -5.97 9.40 -20.34
N VAL A 55 -5.88 9.76 -19.05
CA VAL A 55 -4.86 9.18 -18.15
C VAL A 55 -5.15 7.72 -17.81
N ARG A 56 -4.12 7.01 -17.43
CA ARG A 56 -4.22 5.60 -17.06
C ARG A 56 -3.70 5.40 -15.65
N GLY A 57 -4.60 4.98 -14.75
CA GLY A 57 -4.30 4.61 -13.38
C GLY A 57 -4.27 3.10 -13.18
N LEU A 58 -3.70 2.68 -12.05
CA LEU A 58 -3.81 1.31 -11.56
C LEU A 58 -4.23 1.32 -10.09
N ILE A 59 -5.19 0.46 -9.73
CA ILE A 59 -5.46 0.09 -8.34
C ILE A 59 -5.06 -1.37 -8.18
N GLY A 60 -4.11 -1.62 -7.27
CA GLY A 60 -3.55 -2.94 -7.02
C GLY A 60 -3.70 -3.39 -5.58
N ARG A 61 -3.76 -4.69 -5.40
CA ARG A 61 -3.71 -5.39 -4.12
C ARG A 61 -3.03 -6.75 -4.31
N SER A 62 -2.62 -7.41 -3.23
CA SER A 62 -1.99 -8.74 -3.34
C SER A 62 -2.82 -9.71 -4.19
N LYS A 63 -4.14 -9.78 -3.98
CA LYS A 63 -5.05 -10.65 -4.74
C LYS A 63 -6.18 -9.85 -5.36
N LEU A 64 -6.43 -10.06 -6.66
CA LEU A 64 -7.50 -9.40 -7.42
C LEU A 64 -8.89 -9.66 -6.84
N ASP A 65 -9.16 -10.88 -6.38
CA ASP A 65 -10.42 -11.23 -5.73
C ASP A 65 -10.67 -10.44 -4.45
N ALA A 66 -9.64 -10.26 -3.62
CA ALA A 66 -9.73 -9.44 -2.44
C ALA A 66 -9.95 -7.96 -2.79
N LEU A 67 -9.26 -7.46 -3.83
CA LEU A 67 -9.46 -6.11 -4.35
C LEU A 67 -10.91 -5.88 -4.77
N LYS A 68 -11.48 -6.80 -5.56
CA LYS A 68 -12.87 -6.72 -6.04
C LYS A 68 -13.89 -6.72 -4.89
N LYS A 69 -13.66 -7.52 -3.85
CA LYS A 69 -14.57 -7.66 -2.71
C LYS A 69 -14.48 -6.52 -1.69
N THR A 70 -13.44 -5.71 -1.74
CA THR A 70 -13.20 -4.65 -0.73
C THR A 70 -12.95 -3.28 -1.38
N THR A 71 -11.79 -3.06 -1.97
CA THR A 71 -11.37 -1.76 -2.50
C THR A 71 -12.28 -1.28 -3.63
N LEU A 72 -12.72 -2.18 -4.52
CA LEU A 72 -13.65 -1.85 -5.60
C LEU A 72 -15.03 -1.47 -5.06
N ASN A 73 -15.52 -2.11 -4.00
CA ASN A 73 -16.76 -1.68 -3.35
C ASN A 73 -16.61 -0.27 -2.78
N THR A 74 -15.47 0.03 -2.13
CA THR A 74 -15.18 1.39 -1.66
C THR A 74 -15.14 2.40 -2.82
N PHE A 75 -14.61 2.02 -3.98
CA PHE A 75 -14.64 2.85 -5.17
C PHE A 75 -16.09 3.20 -5.58
N PHE A 76 -16.98 2.23 -5.61
CA PHE A 76 -18.39 2.46 -5.93
C PHE A 76 -19.10 3.31 -4.87
N ASP A 77 -18.77 3.11 -3.60
CA ASP A 77 -19.31 3.92 -2.49
C ASP A 77 -18.90 5.39 -2.64
N VAL A 78 -17.63 5.66 -2.96
CA VAL A 78 -17.13 7.02 -3.23
C VAL A 78 -17.85 7.63 -4.44
N CYS A 79 -17.97 6.88 -5.54
CA CYS A 79 -18.71 7.34 -6.71
C CYS A 79 -20.16 7.69 -6.35
N SER A 80 -20.84 6.84 -5.58
CA SER A 80 -22.21 7.08 -5.12
C SER A 80 -22.33 8.33 -4.27
N GLN A 81 -21.45 8.52 -3.29
CA GLN A 81 -21.43 9.69 -2.42
C GLN A 81 -21.23 11.00 -3.19
N TRP A 82 -20.46 10.97 -4.27
CA TRP A 82 -20.18 12.15 -5.11
C TRP A 82 -21.09 12.28 -6.32
N ASN A 83 -22.14 11.49 -6.39
CA ASN A 83 -23.09 11.44 -7.51
C ASN A 83 -22.39 11.20 -8.87
N ILE A 84 -21.30 10.42 -8.85
CA ILE A 84 -20.60 9.94 -10.05
C ILE A 84 -21.25 8.62 -10.47
N LYS A 85 -22.06 8.68 -11.52
CA LYS A 85 -22.93 7.57 -11.89
C LYS A 85 -22.26 6.66 -12.92
N ALA A 86 -22.41 5.36 -12.75
CA ALA A 86 -22.12 4.40 -13.79
C ALA A 86 -23.00 4.72 -15.02
N THR A 87 -22.51 4.41 -16.23
CA THR A 87 -23.15 4.71 -17.50
C THR A 87 -23.25 6.20 -17.90
N GLU A 88 -23.05 7.14 -16.97
CA GLU A 88 -22.95 8.57 -17.28
C GLU A 88 -21.52 9.09 -17.22
N HIS A 89 -20.71 8.63 -16.24
CA HIS A 89 -19.35 9.12 -15.99
C HIS A 89 -18.29 8.05 -16.19
N TYR A 90 -18.62 6.81 -15.90
CA TYR A 90 -17.71 5.67 -16.08
C TYR A 90 -18.46 4.38 -16.38
N ASN A 91 -17.73 3.36 -16.83
CA ASN A 91 -18.20 1.98 -16.99
C ASN A 91 -17.14 1.02 -16.40
N TYR A 92 -17.60 0.01 -15.66
CA TYR A 92 -16.74 -1.06 -15.17
C TYR A 92 -16.94 -2.34 -15.97
N ASN A 93 -15.87 -2.81 -16.60
CA ASN A 93 -15.85 -4.11 -17.27
C ASN A 93 -15.23 -5.17 -16.31
N ALA A 94 -16.07 -6.04 -15.78
CA ALA A 94 -15.66 -7.07 -14.82
C ALA A 94 -14.80 -8.18 -15.46
N GLN A 95 -14.86 -8.36 -16.77
CA GLN A 95 -14.09 -9.37 -17.50
C GLN A 95 -12.64 -8.92 -17.73
N SER A 96 -12.45 -7.68 -18.17
CA SER A 96 -11.13 -7.07 -18.36
C SER A 96 -10.55 -6.47 -17.08
N ASN A 97 -11.35 -6.31 -16.02
CA ASN A 97 -11.00 -5.63 -14.77
C ASN A 97 -10.56 -4.17 -14.99
N ILE A 98 -11.25 -3.46 -15.86
CA ILE A 98 -10.96 -2.06 -16.20
C ILE A 98 -12.18 -1.21 -15.90
N ILE A 99 -11.95 -0.07 -15.25
CA ILE A 99 -12.90 1.02 -15.10
C ILE A 99 -12.54 2.07 -16.14
N LYS A 100 -13.44 2.36 -17.08
CA LYS A 100 -13.26 3.39 -18.11
C LYS A 100 -14.14 4.59 -17.85
N PHE A 101 -13.56 5.78 -17.84
CA PHE A 101 -14.27 7.04 -17.75
C PHE A 101 -14.58 7.57 -19.16
N TYR A 102 -15.67 8.34 -19.31
CA TYR A 102 -16.08 8.84 -20.63
C TYR A 102 -15.18 9.92 -21.23
N ASN A 103 -14.27 10.48 -20.42
CA ASN A 103 -13.21 11.35 -20.92
C ASN A 103 -11.98 10.60 -21.46
N GLY A 104 -12.07 9.27 -21.59
CA GLY A 104 -11.01 8.40 -22.09
C GLY A 104 -10.01 7.92 -21.03
N SER A 105 -10.12 8.36 -19.79
CA SER A 105 -9.28 7.86 -18.69
C SER A 105 -9.68 6.45 -18.30
N GLU A 106 -8.74 5.69 -17.73
CA GLU A 106 -9.02 4.32 -17.27
C GLU A 106 -8.28 3.98 -16.00
N ILE A 107 -8.84 3.06 -15.22
CA ILE A 107 -8.21 2.44 -14.04
C ILE A 107 -8.16 0.95 -14.26
N LEU A 108 -6.96 0.38 -14.25
CA LEU A 108 -6.71 -1.05 -14.29
C LEU A 108 -6.75 -1.61 -12.86
N LEU A 109 -7.51 -2.69 -12.66
CA LEU A 109 -7.50 -3.44 -11.40
C LEU A 109 -6.56 -4.65 -11.55
N LYS A 110 -5.52 -4.73 -10.71
CA LYS A 110 -4.46 -5.74 -10.84
C LYS A 110 -4.15 -6.39 -9.50
N ASP A 111 -3.87 -7.70 -9.54
CA ASP A 111 -3.16 -8.38 -8.47
C ASP A 111 -1.66 -8.09 -8.57
N LEU A 112 -1.05 -7.98 -7.39
CA LEU A 112 0.38 -7.67 -7.23
C LEU A 112 1.09 -8.79 -6.43
N PHE A 113 0.49 -9.99 -6.44
CA PHE A 113 1.05 -11.14 -5.76
C PHE A 113 2.27 -11.68 -6.54
N LEU A 114 3.29 -12.11 -5.79
CA LEU A 114 4.45 -12.78 -6.36
C LEU A 114 4.09 -14.21 -6.76
N TYR A 115 3.83 -14.43 -8.03
CA TYR A 115 3.63 -15.78 -8.58
C TYR A 115 4.98 -16.41 -8.95
N PRO A 116 5.18 -17.72 -8.68
CA PRO A 116 6.39 -18.41 -9.14
C PRO A 116 6.59 -18.35 -10.65
N SER A 117 5.51 -18.28 -11.42
CA SER A 117 5.52 -18.14 -12.89
C SER A 117 5.87 -16.73 -13.39
N ASP A 118 5.83 -15.72 -12.52
CA ASP A 118 6.12 -14.31 -12.83
C ASP A 118 6.95 -13.66 -11.70
N ALA A 119 8.06 -14.31 -11.35
CA ALA A 119 8.92 -13.87 -10.25
C ALA A 119 9.57 -12.49 -10.46
N ASN A 120 9.56 -11.97 -11.67
CA ASN A 120 10.06 -10.66 -12.04
C ASN A 120 8.98 -9.60 -12.22
N PHE A 121 7.70 -9.96 -12.11
CA PHE A 121 6.57 -9.09 -12.42
C PHE A 121 6.60 -8.58 -13.88
N ASP A 122 6.98 -9.45 -14.82
CA ASP A 122 7.04 -9.10 -16.25
C ASP A 122 5.66 -8.69 -16.78
N SER A 123 4.59 -9.25 -16.21
CA SER A 123 3.20 -8.85 -16.49
C SER A 123 2.89 -7.38 -16.17
N LEU A 124 3.63 -6.75 -15.26
CA LEU A 124 3.57 -5.32 -14.98
C LEU A 124 4.52 -4.53 -15.88
N GLY A 125 5.56 -5.19 -16.42
CA GLY A 125 6.65 -4.56 -17.15
C GLY A 125 6.23 -3.82 -18.43
N SER A 126 5.14 -4.24 -19.05
CA SER A 126 4.59 -3.64 -20.27
C SER A 126 3.62 -2.49 -20.03
N LEU A 127 3.26 -2.20 -18.76
CA LEU A 127 2.29 -1.16 -18.45
C LEU A 127 2.88 0.24 -18.61
N GLU A 128 2.03 1.18 -19.01
CA GLU A 128 2.31 2.60 -19.01
C GLU A 128 1.21 3.31 -18.24
N LEU A 129 1.57 3.90 -17.11
CA LEU A 129 0.64 4.45 -16.14
C LEU A 129 0.97 5.90 -15.83
N THR A 130 -0.05 6.68 -15.50
CA THR A 130 0.09 8.05 -14.97
C THR A 130 0.27 8.01 -13.45
N PHE A 131 -0.50 7.16 -12.79
CA PHE A 131 -0.44 6.98 -11.34
C PHE A 131 -0.76 5.54 -10.95
N ALA A 132 -0.38 5.15 -9.74
CA ALA A 132 -0.77 3.86 -9.17
C ALA A 132 -1.16 3.99 -7.70
N CYS A 133 -2.10 3.14 -7.30
CA CYS A 133 -2.60 3.02 -5.94
C CYS A 133 -2.48 1.57 -5.48
N ILE A 134 -1.85 1.33 -4.34
CA ILE A 134 -1.70 -0.01 -3.76
C ILE A 134 -2.45 -0.05 -2.43
N ASP A 135 -3.50 -0.85 -2.37
CA ASP A 135 -4.22 -1.11 -1.11
C ASP A 135 -3.63 -2.33 -0.41
N GLU A 136 -3.49 -2.25 0.92
CA GLU A 136 -2.83 -3.25 1.76
C GLU A 136 -1.39 -3.57 1.27
N ALA A 137 -0.58 -2.52 1.12
CA ALA A 137 0.79 -2.60 0.59
C ALA A 137 1.71 -3.56 1.37
N ASN A 138 1.42 -3.81 2.65
CA ASN A 138 2.11 -4.80 3.48
C ASN A 138 1.94 -6.25 2.98
N GLN A 139 0.96 -6.51 2.11
CA GLN A 139 0.69 -7.86 1.56
C GLN A 139 1.45 -8.15 0.25
N ILE A 140 2.20 -7.19 -0.26
CA ILE A 140 3.01 -7.36 -1.49
C ILE A 140 4.50 -7.24 -1.19
N THR A 141 5.32 -7.71 -2.11
CA THR A 141 6.78 -7.53 -2.00
C THR A 141 7.20 -6.12 -2.39
N GLU A 142 8.32 -5.64 -1.84
CA GLU A 142 8.90 -4.36 -2.25
C GLU A 142 9.31 -4.38 -3.74
N LYS A 143 9.70 -5.54 -4.27
CA LYS A 143 9.98 -5.73 -5.69
C LYS A 143 8.78 -5.38 -6.56
N ALA A 144 7.58 -5.86 -6.20
CA ALA A 144 6.34 -5.51 -6.91
C ALA A 144 6.10 -4.01 -6.93
N LYS A 145 6.26 -3.35 -5.78
CA LYS A 145 6.15 -1.88 -5.63
C LYS A 145 7.15 -1.17 -6.54
N ASN A 146 8.42 -1.60 -6.56
CA ASN A 146 9.47 -0.97 -7.35
C ASN A 146 9.24 -1.14 -8.86
N VAL A 147 8.83 -2.34 -9.32
CA VAL A 147 8.48 -2.57 -10.71
C VAL A 147 7.30 -1.69 -11.13
N LEU A 148 6.24 -1.63 -10.33
CA LEU A 148 5.08 -0.80 -10.60
C LEU A 148 5.45 0.70 -10.66
N SER A 149 6.26 1.18 -9.73
CA SER A 149 6.74 2.57 -9.69
C SER A 149 7.48 2.96 -10.97
N SER A 150 8.28 2.04 -11.54
CA SER A 150 9.01 2.28 -12.79
C SER A 150 8.09 2.39 -14.03
N ARG A 151 6.80 2.07 -13.91
CA ARG A 151 5.82 2.17 -15.00
C ARG A 151 5.06 3.49 -15.01
N LEU A 152 5.28 4.37 -14.03
CA LEU A 152 4.61 5.66 -13.89
C LEU A 152 5.28 6.71 -14.82
N ARG A 153 4.87 6.73 -16.08
CA ARG A 153 5.46 7.57 -17.13
C ARG A 153 4.48 8.05 -18.20
N TYR A 154 3.21 7.63 -18.13
CA TYR A 154 2.23 7.90 -19.17
C TYR A 154 1.59 9.27 -18.99
N LYS A 155 1.63 10.11 -20.03
CA LYS A 155 1.02 11.45 -20.10
C LYS A 155 1.43 12.43 -18.96
N LEU A 156 2.59 12.21 -18.34
CA LEU A 156 3.05 13.10 -17.27
C LEU A 156 3.37 14.49 -17.82
N ASP A 157 4.18 14.56 -18.87
CA ASP A 157 4.58 15.85 -19.49
C ASP A 157 3.38 16.59 -20.11
N GLU A 158 2.40 15.86 -20.66
CA GLU A 158 1.20 16.42 -21.27
C GLU A 158 0.41 17.30 -20.29
N TYR A 159 0.39 16.89 -19.00
CA TYR A 159 -0.37 17.57 -17.95
C TYR A 159 0.50 18.25 -16.88
N GLY A 160 1.81 18.26 -17.05
CA GLY A 160 2.75 18.76 -16.03
C GLY A 160 2.69 18.01 -14.72
N LEU A 161 2.45 16.69 -14.80
CA LEU A 161 2.36 15.80 -13.63
C LEU A 161 3.70 15.16 -13.33
N ILE A 162 3.88 14.73 -12.08
CA ILE A 162 4.96 13.85 -11.67
C ILE A 162 4.41 12.45 -11.35
N PRO A 163 5.25 11.39 -11.39
CA PRO A 163 4.83 10.06 -10.99
C PRO A 163 4.23 10.06 -9.59
N LYS A 164 3.07 9.43 -9.39
CA LYS A 164 2.43 9.33 -8.09
C LYS A 164 2.10 7.88 -7.75
N LEU A 165 2.72 7.38 -6.68
CA LEU A 165 2.42 6.09 -6.08
C LEU A 165 1.81 6.31 -4.70
N TYR A 166 0.53 6.03 -4.57
CA TYR A 166 -0.17 6.01 -3.29
C TYR A 166 -0.24 4.59 -2.74
N MET A 167 0.10 4.43 -1.48
CA MET A 167 0.06 3.14 -0.78
C MET A 167 -0.73 3.26 0.52
N SER A 168 -1.55 2.26 0.81
CA SER A 168 -2.24 2.15 2.10
C SER A 168 -1.93 0.82 2.76
N CYS A 169 -1.81 0.80 4.08
CA CYS A 169 -1.71 -0.44 4.84
C CYS A 169 -2.05 -0.25 6.33
N ASN A 170 -2.29 -1.36 7.02
CA ASN A 170 -2.22 -1.42 8.47
C ASN A 170 -0.77 -1.63 8.92
N PRO A 171 -0.41 -1.31 10.20
CA PRO A 171 0.92 -1.59 10.71
C PRO A 171 1.33 -3.04 10.49
N ALA A 172 2.48 -3.24 9.89
CA ALA A 172 3.04 -4.55 9.62
C ALA A 172 4.57 -4.43 9.55
N LYS A 173 5.29 -5.46 10.00
CA LYS A 173 6.73 -5.54 9.84
C LYS A 173 7.12 -5.73 8.38
N GLY A 174 8.39 -5.55 8.03
CA GLY A 174 8.90 -5.64 6.66
C GLY A 174 9.14 -4.28 6.01
N TRP A 175 9.12 -4.19 4.68
CA TRP A 175 9.52 -2.98 3.94
C TRP A 175 8.65 -1.74 4.23
N VAL A 176 7.37 -1.91 4.52
CA VAL A 176 6.49 -0.79 4.92
C VAL A 176 6.86 -0.23 6.30
N TYR A 177 7.35 -1.08 7.21
CA TYR A 177 7.87 -0.66 8.50
C TYR A 177 9.13 0.20 8.36
N ASN A 178 9.99 -0.11 7.39
CA ASN A 178 11.18 0.70 7.13
C ASN A 178 10.82 2.14 6.71
N ILE A 179 9.75 2.33 5.94
CA ILE A 179 9.25 3.67 5.59
C ILE A 179 8.77 4.41 6.85
N TYR A 180 7.99 3.74 7.71
CA TYR A 180 7.58 4.31 8.98
C TYR A 180 8.78 4.72 9.84
N LYS A 181 9.75 3.81 10.04
CA LYS A 181 10.94 4.02 10.85
C LYS A 181 11.75 5.22 10.33
N GLN A 182 12.06 5.26 9.04
CA GLN A 182 12.77 6.38 8.41
C GLN A 182 12.03 7.71 8.58
N SER A 183 10.70 7.69 8.51
CA SER A 183 9.89 8.89 8.77
C SER A 183 9.99 9.35 10.22
N ARG A 184 10.00 8.43 11.19
CA ARG A 184 10.17 8.74 12.62
C ARG A 184 11.55 9.28 12.95
N GLU A 185 12.57 8.78 12.27
CA GLU A 185 13.97 9.22 12.41
C GLU A 185 14.28 10.51 11.63
N GLY A 186 13.35 11.00 10.81
CA GLY A 186 13.55 12.20 9.99
C GLY A 186 14.52 12.02 8.82
N VAL A 187 14.77 10.78 8.41
CA VAL A 187 15.69 10.42 7.31
C VAL A 187 14.98 9.92 6.06
N LEU A 188 13.65 9.98 6.05
CA LEU A 188 12.87 9.60 4.86
C LEU A 188 13.21 10.56 3.70
N PRO A 189 13.53 10.06 2.50
CA PRO A 189 13.83 10.91 1.35
C PRO A 189 12.69 11.89 1.03
N ASN A 190 13.00 13.10 0.61
CA ASN A 190 12.03 14.19 0.39
C ASN A 190 10.88 13.82 -0.58
N HIS A 191 11.15 12.94 -1.55
CA HIS A 191 10.13 12.48 -2.49
C HIS A 191 9.21 11.39 -1.91
N LYS A 192 9.44 10.96 -0.66
CA LYS A 192 8.60 9.99 0.05
C LYS A 192 7.95 10.64 1.25
N GLN A 193 6.71 10.29 1.51
CA GLN A 193 5.96 10.76 2.67
C GLN A 193 5.27 9.59 3.38
N PHE A 194 5.18 9.71 4.70
CA PHE A 194 4.42 8.80 5.54
C PHE A 194 3.40 9.59 6.37
N ILE A 195 2.15 9.13 6.38
CA ILE A 195 1.11 9.68 7.24
C ILE A 195 0.48 8.54 8.03
N GLN A 196 0.49 8.69 9.35
CA GLN A 196 -0.19 7.77 10.24
C GLN A 196 -1.65 8.20 10.44
N ALA A 197 -2.60 7.32 10.09
CA ALA A 197 -4.00 7.49 10.36
C ALA A 197 -4.46 6.58 11.51
N LEU A 198 -5.23 7.14 12.42
CA LEU A 198 -5.80 6.45 13.57
C LEU A 198 -7.33 6.34 13.44
N VAL A 199 -7.92 5.43 14.21
CA VAL A 199 -9.39 5.31 14.30
C VAL A 199 -10.03 6.64 14.73
N SER A 200 -9.38 7.35 15.68
CA SER A 200 -9.84 8.65 16.19
C SER A 200 -9.83 9.77 15.16
N ASP A 201 -9.07 9.66 14.09
CA ASP A 201 -9.01 10.65 13.02
C ASP A 201 -10.26 10.62 12.13
N ASN A 202 -10.99 9.51 12.13
CA ASN A 202 -12.16 9.30 11.29
C ASN A 202 -13.47 9.48 12.08
N LYS A 203 -14.12 10.62 11.88
CA LYS A 203 -15.40 10.97 12.53
C LYS A 203 -16.60 10.14 12.04
N HIS A 204 -16.46 9.46 10.89
CA HIS A 204 -17.54 8.67 10.27
C HIS A 204 -17.58 7.23 10.77
N ILE A 205 -16.65 6.83 11.63
CA ILE A 205 -16.62 5.48 12.20
C ILE A 205 -17.71 5.29 13.27
N SER A 206 -18.42 4.18 13.11
CA SER A 206 -19.40 3.74 14.11
C SER A 206 -18.72 3.44 15.45
N LYS A 207 -19.34 3.90 16.55
CA LYS A 207 -18.93 3.51 17.92
C LYS A 207 -18.96 1.98 18.13
N HIS A 208 -19.83 1.28 17.40
CA HIS A 208 -19.88 -0.19 17.44
C HIS A 208 -18.62 -0.83 16.85
N TYR A 209 -18.05 -0.26 15.79
CA TYR A 209 -16.82 -0.74 15.20
C TYR A 209 -15.64 -0.66 16.18
N THR A 210 -15.47 0.47 16.85
CA THR A 210 -14.44 0.64 17.90
C THR A 210 -14.60 -0.37 19.04
N LYS A 211 -15.86 -0.65 19.45
CA LYS A 211 -16.14 -1.69 20.45
C LYS A 211 -15.75 -3.10 19.97
N GLN A 212 -15.90 -3.42 18.67
CA GLN A 212 -15.47 -4.70 18.13
C GLN A 212 -13.93 -4.79 18.09
N LEU A 213 -13.23 -3.74 17.69
CA LEU A 213 -11.77 -3.71 17.73
C LEU A 213 -11.22 -3.91 19.15
N ASN A 214 -11.90 -3.41 20.17
CA ASN A 214 -11.53 -3.63 21.58
C ASN A 214 -11.67 -5.07 22.09
N LYS A 215 -12.34 -5.95 21.34
CA LYS A 215 -12.47 -7.38 21.68
C LYS A 215 -11.37 -8.24 21.10
N LEU A 216 -10.52 -7.69 20.23
CA LEU A 216 -9.42 -8.42 19.62
C LEU A 216 -8.33 -8.75 20.67
N ASP A 217 -7.43 -9.65 20.33
CA ASP A 217 -6.20 -9.89 21.08
C ASP A 217 -5.32 -8.62 21.13
N GLU A 218 -4.33 -8.58 22.04
CA GLU A 218 -3.56 -7.36 22.26
C GLU A 218 -2.69 -6.97 21.05
N ILE A 219 -2.15 -7.93 20.28
CA ILE A 219 -1.37 -7.66 19.07
C ILE A 219 -2.28 -7.04 18.01
N SER A 220 -3.43 -7.64 17.77
CA SER A 220 -4.43 -7.10 16.83
C SER A 220 -4.96 -5.72 17.25
N LYS A 221 -5.17 -5.49 18.57
CA LYS A 221 -5.52 -4.15 19.08
C LYS A 221 -4.42 -3.13 18.84
N ALA A 222 -3.16 -3.50 19.13
CA ALA A 222 -2.02 -2.62 18.85
C ALA A 222 -2.02 -2.17 17.40
N ARG A 223 -2.12 -3.11 16.47
CA ARG A 223 -2.11 -2.85 15.03
C ARG A 223 -3.35 -2.13 14.53
N LEU A 224 -4.53 -2.68 14.79
CA LEU A 224 -5.77 -2.30 14.13
C LEU A 224 -6.53 -1.17 14.85
N LEU A 225 -6.41 -1.09 16.17
CA LEU A 225 -7.07 -0.04 16.96
C LEU A 225 -6.14 1.14 17.23
N ARG A 226 -4.94 0.85 17.75
CA ARG A 226 -3.98 1.90 18.14
C ARG A 226 -3.12 2.38 16.97
N GLY A 227 -3.06 1.62 15.86
CA GLY A 227 -2.19 1.95 14.74
C GLY A 227 -0.72 1.91 15.10
N ASP A 228 -0.37 1.07 16.07
CA ASP A 228 0.97 0.95 16.60
C ASP A 228 1.86 0.16 15.64
N TRP A 229 2.98 0.74 15.24
CA TRP A 229 3.96 0.12 14.36
C TRP A 229 5.05 -0.62 15.13
N GLU A 230 5.20 -0.32 16.43
CA GLU A 230 6.18 -0.96 17.32
C GLU A 230 5.57 -2.13 18.11
N TYR A 231 4.41 -2.64 17.66
CA TYR A 231 3.79 -3.78 18.31
C TYR A 231 4.75 -4.96 18.42
N ASP A 232 4.70 -5.64 19.57
CA ASP A 232 5.50 -6.82 19.85
C ASP A 232 4.75 -8.08 19.37
N ASP A 233 5.27 -8.72 18.33
CA ASP A 233 4.79 -9.99 17.80
C ASP A 233 5.66 -11.18 18.23
N SER A 234 6.64 -10.94 19.12
CA SER A 234 7.62 -11.93 19.54
C SER A 234 7.03 -13.11 20.34
N LYS A 235 5.84 -12.93 20.92
CA LYS A 235 5.20 -13.99 21.73
C LYS A 235 4.79 -15.22 20.94
N ASP A 236 4.56 -15.07 19.63
CA ASP A 236 4.19 -16.15 18.73
C ASP A 236 5.27 -16.45 17.66
N ALA A 237 6.34 -15.69 17.63
CA ALA A 237 7.43 -15.90 16.70
C ALA A 237 8.43 -16.91 17.27
N LEU A 238 8.64 -18.03 16.57
CA LEU A 238 9.66 -19.02 16.89
C LEU A 238 11.08 -18.42 16.88
N ILE A 239 11.29 -17.35 16.11
CA ILE A 239 12.57 -16.62 16.02
C ILE A 239 12.25 -15.16 15.72
N GLU A 240 12.86 -14.22 16.45
CA GLU A 240 12.73 -12.78 16.18
C GLU A 240 13.37 -12.43 14.83
N TYR A 241 12.66 -11.62 14.02
CA TYR A 241 13.13 -11.19 12.72
C TYR A 241 14.50 -10.49 12.79
N ASP A 242 14.69 -9.63 13.78
CA ASP A 242 15.97 -8.93 14.00
C ASP A 242 17.10 -9.88 14.40
N ALA A 243 16.79 -10.96 15.12
CA ALA A 243 17.76 -12.01 15.43
C ALA A 243 18.20 -12.73 14.14
N ILE A 244 17.27 -13.03 13.22
CA ILE A 244 17.61 -13.63 11.93
C ILE A 244 18.48 -12.69 11.10
N VAL A 245 18.11 -11.41 10.97
CA VAL A 245 18.87 -10.41 10.21
C VAL A 245 20.27 -10.23 10.78
N ASN A 246 20.40 -10.15 12.13
CA ASN A 246 21.68 -10.03 12.80
C ASN A 246 22.54 -11.30 12.63
N MET A 247 21.93 -12.47 12.62
CA MET A 247 22.65 -13.73 12.31
C MET A 247 23.28 -13.71 10.93
N PHE A 248 22.56 -13.22 9.91
CA PHE A 248 23.07 -13.18 8.51
C PHE A 248 24.06 -12.04 8.28
N SER A 249 23.93 -10.90 8.96
CA SER A 249 24.84 -9.77 8.81
C SER A 249 26.23 -10.02 9.40
N ASN A 250 26.35 -10.95 10.36
CA ASN A 250 27.57 -11.28 11.07
C ASN A 250 28.21 -12.64 10.64
N VAL A 251 27.70 -13.25 9.57
CA VAL A 251 28.22 -14.53 9.08
C VAL A 251 29.45 -14.30 8.19
N VAL A 252 30.58 -14.83 8.58
CA VAL A 252 31.81 -14.88 7.77
C VAL A 252 31.97 -16.29 7.20
N PRO A 253 31.99 -16.47 5.87
CA PRO A 253 32.23 -17.77 5.26
C PRO A 253 33.67 -18.20 5.51
N THR A 254 33.88 -19.34 6.12
CA THR A 254 35.22 -19.91 6.37
C THR A 254 35.22 -21.38 5.93
N GLY A 255 35.57 -21.65 4.67
CA GLY A 255 35.54 -23.01 4.12
C GLY A 255 34.13 -23.59 4.10
N SER A 256 33.95 -24.79 4.69
CA SER A 256 32.65 -25.46 4.80
C SER A 256 31.84 -25.07 6.06
N LYS A 257 32.30 -24.08 6.82
CA LYS A 257 31.66 -23.63 8.07
C LYS A 257 31.33 -22.16 7.99
N TYR A 258 30.18 -21.77 8.59
CA TYR A 258 29.78 -20.39 8.81
C TYR A 258 29.99 -20.08 10.29
N ILE A 259 30.77 -19.05 10.58
CA ILE A 259 31.03 -18.59 11.94
C ILE A 259 30.38 -17.21 12.09
N THR A 260 29.50 -17.06 13.05
CA THR A 260 29.15 -15.75 13.58
C THR A 260 30.22 -15.29 14.55
N SER A 261 30.36 -14.01 14.81
CA SER A 261 31.35 -13.46 15.74
C SER A 261 31.40 -14.18 17.10
N ASP A 262 30.33 -14.88 17.46
CA ASP A 262 30.15 -15.47 18.77
C ASP A 262 29.71 -16.95 18.79
N ILE A 263 29.30 -17.53 17.64
CA ILE A 263 28.73 -18.88 17.56
C ILE A 263 29.15 -19.62 16.30
N GLU A 264 29.73 -20.78 16.44
CA GLU A 264 29.99 -21.69 15.32
C GLU A 264 28.70 -22.41 14.92
N ILE A 265 28.21 -22.18 13.69
CA ILE A 265 27.00 -22.82 13.18
C ILE A 265 27.36 -24.04 12.35
N ASN A 266 26.81 -25.20 12.73
CA ASN A 266 27.00 -26.44 12.00
C ASN A 266 26.23 -26.34 10.63
N PRO A 267 26.89 -26.52 9.47
CA PRO A 267 26.25 -26.40 8.15
C PRO A 267 25.06 -27.33 7.93
N LEU A 268 24.99 -28.46 8.65
CA LEU A 268 23.86 -29.40 8.61
C LEU A 268 22.56 -28.79 9.18
N ILE A 269 22.63 -27.77 10.02
CA ILE A 269 21.46 -27.10 10.55
C ILE A 269 20.90 -26.11 9.52
N VAL A 270 21.74 -25.46 8.75
CA VAL A 270 21.33 -24.49 7.72
C VAL A 270 20.66 -25.18 6.52
N SER A 271 21.08 -26.40 6.16
CA SER A 271 20.48 -27.14 5.05
C SER A 271 19.06 -27.66 5.31
N HIS A 272 18.64 -27.78 6.57
CA HIS A 272 17.30 -28.27 6.94
C HIS A 272 16.21 -27.17 6.89
N TYR A 273 16.59 -25.88 6.86
CA TYR A 273 15.65 -24.76 6.81
C TYR A 273 15.36 -24.23 5.40
N HIS A 274 16.01 -24.80 4.35
CA HIS A 274 15.74 -24.41 2.96
C HIS A 274 14.57 -25.16 2.30
N TYR A 275 13.92 -26.10 3.03
CA TYR A 275 12.82 -26.90 2.50
C TYR A 275 11.63 -26.96 3.50
N LYS A 276 10.96 -25.86 3.71
CA LYS A 276 9.54 -25.88 4.12
C LYS A 276 8.83 -24.60 3.68
#